data_562d3a8d91d44bc5312709bc9f8d5c54
#
_entry.id   562d3a8d91d44bc5312709bc9f8d5c54
#
_cell.length_a   1.000
_cell.length_b   1.000
_cell.length_c   1.000
_cell.angle_alpha   90.00
_cell.angle_beta   90.00
_cell.angle_gamma   90.00
#
_symmetry.space_group_name_H-M   'P 1'
#
loop_
_entity.id
_entity.type
_entity.pdbx_description
1 polymer ?
#
loop_
_entity_poly.entity_id
_entity_poly.type
_entity_poly.pdbx_seq_one_letter_code
_entity_poly.pdbx_strand_id
1 'polypeptide(L)'
;NCYHTYYPFFPGLSERNWTDEWLDAKNLEESEPKNFGDKEYTLYEAKQKQRQMELAMRAQREKVRLLQKGKADPDEILLHKAKYQGQLNEYSRFCRKMKLTEERERIYLDMKGRVATNSKRQNALFPREMIENASKDVAQYKRYKEVLGDYIGSLVNFGQMKYNDSEKWKIIS
;
A
#
# COMPACT_ATOMS: atom_id res chain seq x y z
N ASN A 1 6.67 11.02 -20.01
CA ASN A 1 7.76 11.42 -20.91
C ASN A 1 8.58 10.19 -21.24
N CYS A 2 8.45 9.70 -22.49
CA CYS A 2 9.33 8.66 -23.00
C CYS A 2 10.56 9.34 -23.61
N TYR A 3 11.69 9.20 -22.94
CA TYR A 3 12.96 9.63 -23.50
C TYR A 3 13.47 8.52 -24.42
N HIS A 4 13.05 8.55 -25.69
CA HIS A 4 13.60 7.67 -26.70
C HIS A 4 14.71 8.43 -27.44
N THR A 5 15.91 7.90 -27.37
CA THR A 5 17.04 8.41 -28.13
C THR A 5 17.22 7.52 -29.35
N TYR A 6 17.19 8.08 -30.53
CA TYR A 6 17.43 7.38 -31.78
C TYR A 6 18.85 7.61 -32.21
N TYR A 7 19.56 6.54 -32.48
CA TYR A 7 20.87 6.58 -33.14
C TYR A 7 20.73 6.01 -34.55
N PRO A 8 21.32 6.64 -35.57
CA PRO A 8 21.32 6.07 -36.91
C PRO A 8 22.09 4.74 -36.89
N PHE A 9 21.49 3.70 -37.45
CA PHE A 9 22.09 2.40 -37.63
C PHE A 9 22.39 2.19 -39.11
N PHE A 10 23.68 2.00 -39.48
CA PHE A 10 24.13 1.76 -40.83
C PHE A 10 24.52 0.27 -40.93
N PRO A 11 23.79 -0.56 -41.70
CA PRO A 11 24.14 -1.95 -41.92
C PRO A 11 25.57 -2.09 -42.51
N GLY A 12 26.37 -2.93 -41.87
CA GLY A 12 27.77 -3.16 -42.27
C GLY A 12 28.81 -2.17 -41.68
N LEU A 13 28.36 -1.08 -41.02
CA LEU A 13 29.24 -0.10 -40.34
C LEU A 13 28.95 -0.02 -38.85
N SER A 14 27.66 -0.13 -38.44
CA SER A 14 27.25 -0.07 -37.05
C SER A 14 27.23 -1.46 -36.44
N GLU A 15 27.85 -1.62 -35.29
CA GLU A 15 27.73 -2.85 -34.48
C GLU A 15 26.47 -2.84 -33.63
N ARG A 16 25.79 -3.97 -33.55
CA ARG A 16 24.64 -4.15 -32.64
C ARG A 16 25.16 -4.36 -31.22
N ASN A 17 24.69 -3.56 -30.29
CA ASN A 17 25.02 -3.70 -28.86
C ASN A 17 24.49 -5.01 -28.25
N TRP A 18 23.44 -5.58 -28.84
CA TRP A 18 22.74 -6.76 -28.33
C TRP A 18 22.54 -7.78 -29.47
N THR A 19 22.84 -9.04 -29.19
CA THR A 19 22.54 -10.14 -30.12
C THR A 19 21.09 -10.54 -30.05
N ASP A 20 20.58 -11.21 -31.10
CA ASP A 20 19.20 -11.69 -31.12
C ASP A 20 18.97 -12.73 -30.01
N GLU A 21 19.96 -13.62 -29.76
CA GLU A 21 19.91 -14.61 -28.69
C GLU A 21 19.83 -13.96 -27.30
N TRP A 22 20.53 -12.84 -27.09
CA TRP A 22 20.45 -12.10 -25.82
C TRP A 22 19.07 -11.46 -25.65
N LEU A 23 18.49 -10.90 -26.72
CA LEU A 23 17.15 -10.32 -26.71
C LEU A 23 16.09 -11.36 -26.43
N ASP A 24 16.19 -12.54 -27.09
CA ASP A 24 15.26 -13.67 -26.88
C ASP A 24 15.34 -14.20 -25.46
N ALA A 25 16.55 -14.35 -24.91
CA ALA A 25 16.72 -14.75 -23.51
C ALA A 25 16.12 -13.74 -22.53
N LYS A 26 16.26 -12.44 -22.81
CA LYS A 26 15.66 -11.37 -22.00
C LYS A 26 14.14 -11.35 -22.10
N ASN A 27 13.59 -11.50 -23.28
CA ASN A 27 12.16 -11.58 -23.51
C ASN A 27 11.55 -12.78 -22.77
N LEU A 28 12.24 -13.92 -22.79
CA LEU A 28 11.81 -15.11 -22.06
C LEU A 28 11.84 -14.86 -20.55
N GLU A 29 12.93 -14.30 -20.01
CA GLU A 29 13.04 -13.95 -18.58
C GLU A 29 11.95 -12.96 -18.14
N GLU A 30 11.62 -11.98 -18.97
CA GLU A 30 10.58 -10.96 -18.66
C GLU A 30 9.15 -11.52 -18.78
N SER A 31 8.94 -12.54 -19.61
CA SER A 31 7.64 -13.19 -19.77
C SER A 31 7.38 -14.26 -18.72
N GLU A 32 8.42 -14.77 -18.01
CA GLU A 32 8.21 -15.72 -16.92
C GLU A 32 7.36 -15.15 -15.78
N PRO A 33 6.19 -15.75 -15.49
CA PRO A 33 5.33 -15.22 -14.42
C PRO A 33 5.88 -15.60 -13.05
N LYS A 34 5.75 -14.69 -12.09
CA LYS A 34 6.09 -14.90 -10.67
C LYS A 34 4.86 -14.74 -9.81
N ASN A 35 4.69 -15.64 -8.84
CA ASN A 35 3.52 -15.64 -7.96
C ASN A 35 3.69 -14.69 -6.76
N PHE A 36 2.64 -13.90 -6.48
CA PHE A 36 2.48 -13.17 -5.23
C PHE A 36 1.04 -13.25 -4.73
N GLY A 37 0.85 -13.90 -3.58
CA GLY A 37 -0.48 -14.30 -3.13
C GLY A 37 -1.11 -15.27 -4.13
N ASP A 38 -2.35 -15.03 -4.50
CA ASP A 38 -3.11 -15.89 -5.43
C ASP A 38 -3.01 -15.44 -6.90
N LYS A 39 -2.05 -14.56 -7.21
CA LYS A 39 -1.88 -13.99 -8.56
C LYS A 39 -0.48 -14.16 -9.10
N GLU A 40 -0.44 -14.41 -10.40
CA GLU A 40 0.79 -14.42 -11.18
C GLU A 40 0.99 -13.04 -11.84
N TYR A 41 2.25 -12.66 -11.97
CA TYR A 41 2.66 -11.40 -12.58
C TYR A 41 3.84 -11.62 -13.50
N THR A 42 3.74 -11.21 -14.75
CA THR A 42 4.89 -10.96 -15.62
C THR A 42 5.70 -9.77 -15.09
N LEU A 43 6.91 -9.55 -15.59
CA LEU A 43 7.72 -8.40 -15.15
C LEU A 43 7.01 -7.07 -15.40
N TYR A 44 6.33 -6.93 -16.56
CA TYR A 44 5.55 -5.74 -16.89
C TYR A 44 4.41 -5.50 -15.89
N GLU A 45 3.59 -6.53 -15.63
CA GLU A 45 2.49 -6.45 -14.68
C GLU A 45 2.97 -6.17 -13.25
N ALA A 46 4.10 -6.76 -12.85
CA ALA A 46 4.73 -6.51 -11.56
C ALA A 46 5.15 -5.04 -11.42
N LYS A 47 5.76 -4.45 -12.45
CA LYS A 47 6.09 -3.01 -12.48
C LYS A 47 4.83 -2.12 -12.43
N GLN A 48 3.76 -2.49 -13.11
CA GLN A 48 2.47 -1.76 -13.02
C GLN A 48 1.86 -1.88 -11.62
N LYS A 49 1.87 -3.08 -11.04
CA LYS A 49 1.41 -3.29 -9.66
C LYS A 49 2.23 -2.49 -8.65
N GLN A 50 3.55 -2.46 -8.81
CA GLN A 50 4.45 -1.64 -8.00
C GLN A 50 4.03 -0.16 -8.01
N ARG A 51 3.78 0.41 -9.20
CA ARG A 51 3.33 1.81 -9.33
C ARG A 51 1.97 2.04 -8.68
N GLN A 52 1.03 1.10 -8.81
CA GLN A 52 -0.27 1.19 -8.13
C GLN A 52 -0.11 1.21 -6.60
N MET A 53 0.79 0.39 -6.05
CA MET A 53 1.08 0.38 -4.61
C MET A 53 1.71 1.69 -4.15
N GLU A 54 2.63 2.25 -4.92
CA GLU A 54 3.25 3.56 -4.64
C GLU A 54 2.22 4.69 -4.64
N LEU A 55 1.28 4.69 -5.59
CA LEU A 55 0.16 5.64 -5.64
C LEU A 55 -0.75 5.52 -4.42
N ALA A 56 -1.13 4.29 -4.05
CA ALA A 56 -1.95 4.04 -2.88
C ALA A 56 -1.27 4.50 -1.57
N MET A 57 0.03 4.27 -1.45
CA MET A 57 0.81 4.73 -0.30
C MET A 57 0.91 6.27 -0.24
N ARG A 58 1.08 6.95 -1.38
CA ARG A 58 1.05 8.43 -1.43
C ARG A 58 -0.30 8.98 -0.98
N ALA A 59 -1.39 8.43 -1.48
CA ALA A 59 -2.74 8.82 -1.07
C ALA A 59 -2.96 8.60 0.44
N GLN A 60 -2.46 7.48 0.97
CA GLN A 60 -2.56 7.19 2.41
C GLN A 60 -1.71 8.15 3.26
N ARG A 61 -0.51 8.52 2.80
CA ARG A 61 0.33 9.55 3.45
C ARG A 61 -0.38 10.89 3.51
N GLU A 62 -0.95 11.31 2.39
CA GLU A 62 -1.70 12.57 2.32
C GLU A 62 -2.89 12.54 3.28
N LYS A 63 -3.65 11.44 3.30
CA LYS A 63 -4.77 11.28 4.23
C LYS A 63 -4.34 11.42 5.70
N VAL A 64 -3.25 10.76 6.12
CA VAL A 64 -2.75 10.89 7.49
C VAL A 64 -2.41 12.34 7.82
N ARG A 65 -1.81 13.06 6.89
CA ARG A 65 -1.42 14.47 7.08
C ARG A 65 -2.62 15.38 7.18
N LEU A 66 -3.64 15.16 6.33
CA LEU A 66 -4.89 15.92 6.41
C LEU A 66 -5.60 15.71 7.74
N LEU A 67 -5.67 14.46 8.22
CA LEU A 67 -6.23 14.13 9.53
C LEU A 67 -5.46 14.81 10.67
N GLN A 68 -4.14 14.80 10.61
CA GLN A 68 -3.30 15.50 11.61
C GLN A 68 -3.52 17.02 11.57
N LYS A 69 -3.55 17.62 10.38
CA LYS A 69 -3.79 19.05 10.20
C LYS A 69 -5.19 19.45 10.66
N GLY A 70 -6.18 18.59 10.40
CA GLY A 70 -7.57 18.78 10.81
C GLY A 70 -7.82 18.46 12.30
N LYS A 71 -6.80 18.06 13.07
CA LYS A 71 -6.92 17.67 14.48
C LYS A 71 -7.99 16.59 14.69
N ALA A 72 -8.05 15.62 13.77
CA ALA A 72 -8.95 14.49 13.87
C ALA A 72 -8.66 13.64 15.13
N ASP A 73 -9.57 12.73 15.46
CA ASP A 73 -9.43 11.81 16.59
C ASP A 73 -8.07 11.08 16.54
N PRO A 74 -7.32 11.04 17.65
CA PRO A 74 -6.01 10.38 17.71
C PRO A 74 -6.05 8.91 17.28
N ASP A 75 -7.11 8.19 17.60
CA ASP A 75 -7.30 6.78 17.20
C ASP A 75 -7.51 6.67 15.68
N GLU A 76 -8.23 7.61 15.07
CA GLU A 76 -8.39 7.66 13.61
C GLU A 76 -7.06 7.91 12.91
N ILE A 77 -6.26 8.85 13.42
CA ILE A 77 -4.91 9.11 12.91
C ILE A 77 -4.02 7.87 13.04
N LEU A 78 -4.08 7.20 14.20
CA LEU A 78 -3.29 6.02 14.48
C LEU A 78 -3.68 4.84 13.56
N LEU A 79 -4.98 4.60 13.35
CA LEU A 79 -5.48 3.59 12.44
C LEU A 79 -4.97 3.82 11.01
N HIS A 80 -5.02 5.05 10.51
CA HIS A 80 -4.53 5.37 9.18
C HIS A 80 -3.00 5.29 9.04
N LYS A 81 -2.26 5.55 10.12
CA LYS A 81 -0.81 5.27 10.17
C LYS A 81 -0.51 3.77 10.15
N ALA A 82 -1.29 2.96 10.88
CA ALA A 82 -1.18 1.50 10.85
C ALA A 82 -1.43 0.95 9.44
N LYS A 83 -2.46 1.47 8.74
CA LYS A 83 -2.73 1.12 7.34
C LYS A 83 -1.55 1.43 6.43
N TYR A 84 -0.97 2.62 6.54
CA TYR A 84 0.23 2.97 5.77
C TYR A 84 1.40 2.02 6.05
N GLN A 85 1.63 1.64 7.32
CA GLN A 85 2.68 0.68 7.68
C GLN A 85 2.40 -0.70 7.06
N GLY A 86 1.15 -1.15 7.04
CA GLY A 86 0.73 -2.39 6.37
C GLY A 86 1.05 -2.37 4.87
N GLN A 87 0.68 -1.28 4.19
CA GLN A 87 0.99 -1.08 2.77
C GLN A 87 2.50 -1.08 2.48
N LEU A 88 3.30 -0.43 3.34
CA LEU A 88 4.76 -0.40 3.20
C LEU A 88 5.38 -1.79 3.35
N ASN A 89 4.89 -2.57 4.31
CA ASN A 89 5.35 -3.94 4.52
C ASN A 89 4.98 -4.86 3.34
N GLU A 90 3.78 -4.70 2.78
CA GLU A 90 3.33 -5.45 1.61
C GLU A 90 4.14 -5.07 0.37
N TYR A 91 4.37 -3.78 0.15
CA TYR A 91 5.21 -3.26 -0.94
C TYR A 91 6.62 -3.85 -0.89
N SER A 92 7.28 -3.84 0.27
CA SER A 92 8.62 -4.43 0.43
C SER A 92 8.64 -5.93 0.16
N ARG A 93 7.60 -6.67 0.61
CA ARG A 93 7.46 -8.11 0.31
C ARG A 93 7.25 -8.36 -1.19
N PHE A 94 6.39 -7.54 -1.81
CA PHE A 94 6.11 -7.62 -3.25
C PHE A 94 7.37 -7.38 -4.07
N CYS A 95 8.08 -6.26 -3.84
CA CYS A 95 9.31 -5.94 -4.56
C CYS A 95 10.37 -7.04 -4.42
N ARG A 96 10.56 -7.57 -3.19
CA ARG A 96 11.49 -8.68 -2.95
C ARG A 96 11.11 -9.93 -3.73
N LYS A 97 9.83 -10.31 -3.73
CA LYS A 97 9.35 -11.51 -4.43
C LYS A 97 9.47 -11.38 -5.95
N MET A 98 9.18 -10.19 -6.48
CA MET A 98 9.26 -9.88 -7.92
C MET A 98 10.70 -9.56 -8.37
N LYS A 99 11.68 -9.49 -7.45
CA LYS A 99 13.05 -9.04 -7.72
C LYS A 99 13.09 -7.60 -8.30
N LEU A 100 12.21 -6.73 -7.81
CA LEU A 100 12.16 -5.30 -8.17
C LEU A 100 12.86 -4.46 -7.11
N THR A 101 13.48 -3.38 -7.55
CA THR A 101 14.02 -2.35 -6.66
C THR A 101 12.88 -1.55 -6.02
N GLU A 102 12.96 -1.28 -4.71
CA GLU A 102 11.99 -0.43 -4.03
C GLU A 102 12.23 1.05 -4.41
N GLU A 103 11.28 1.66 -5.08
CA GLU A 103 11.32 3.06 -5.51
C GLU A 103 10.72 3.99 -4.44
N ARG A 104 11.31 3.98 -3.24
CA ARG A 104 10.77 4.72 -2.07
C ARG A 104 10.72 6.22 -2.30
N GLU A 105 11.61 6.77 -3.11
CA GLU A 105 11.61 8.20 -3.49
C GLU A 105 10.28 8.61 -4.12
N ARG A 106 9.67 7.73 -4.91
CA ARG A 106 8.35 7.98 -5.51
C ARG A 106 7.22 8.03 -4.49
N ILE A 107 7.42 7.43 -3.30
CA ILE A 107 6.45 7.47 -2.21
C ILE A 107 6.62 8.75 -1.40
N TYR A 108 7.85 9.25 -1.27
CA TYR A 108 8.21 10.40 -0.42
C TYR A 108 8.30 11.72 -1.19
N LEU A 109 7.61 11.86 -2.32
CA LEU A 109 7.62 13.09 -3.14
C LEU A 109 7.21 14.35 -2.36
N ASP A 110 6.49 14.17 -1.25
CA ASP A 110 6.10 15.28 -0.37
C ASP A 110 7.25 15.83 0.48
N MET A 111 8.43 15.24 0.42
CA MET A 111 9.63 15.59 1.19
C MET A 111 9.41 15.70 2.70
N LYS A 112 8.32 15.14 3.21
CA LYS A 112 7.93 15.21 4.62
C LYS A 112 8.14 13.85 5.27
N GLY A 113 8.91 13.84 6.30
CA GLY A 113 9.35 12.71 7.10
C GLY A 113 8.45 11.47 7.23
N ARG A 114 8.74 10.64 8.18
CA ARG A 114 8.05 9.35 8.40
C ARG A 114 6.60 9.57 8.85
N VAL A 115 5.67 8.89 8.18
CA VAL A 115 4.22 8.88 8.51
C VAL A 115 3.81 7.63 9.28
N ALA A 116 4.51 6.51 9.05
CA ALA A 116 4.21 5.23 9.70
C ALA A 116 4.35 5.27 11.23
N THR A 117 3.67 4.37 11.92
CA THR A 117 3.84 4.19 13.36
C THR A 117 5.25 3.68 13.68
N ASN A 118 5.78 4.09 14.83
CA ASN A 118 7.11 3.64 15.30
C ASN A 118 7.04 2.37 16.15
N SER A 119 5.85 1.94 16.56
CA SER A 119 5.64 0.88 17.52
C SER A 119 4.77 -0.25 16.98
N LYS A 120 5.28 -1.48 17.09
CA LYS A 120 4.47 -2.69 16.82
C LYS A 120 3.24 -2.77 17.72
N ARG A 121 3.34 -2.28 18.98
CA ARG A 121 2.21 -2.23 19.92
C ARG A 121 1.06 -1.37 19.40
N GLN A 122 1.36 -0.22 18.81
CA GLN A 122 0.33 0.66 18.26
C GLN A 122 -0.40 0.04 17.06
N ASN A 123 0.31 -0.72 16.23
CA ASN A 123 -0.32 -1.43 15.13
C ASN A 123 -1.21 -2.58 15.61
N ALA A 124 -0.87 -3.20 16.76
CA ALA A 124 -1.63 -4.30 17.35
C ALA A 124 -2.92 -3.87 18.08
N LEU A 125 -3.17 -2.56 18.25
CA LEU A 125 -4.40 -2.06 18.87
C LEU A 125 -5.64 -2.30 18.00
N PHE A 126 -5.46 -2.34 16.68
CA PHE A 126 -6.56 -2.52 15.74
C PHE A 126 -6.54 -3.92 15.13
N PRO A 127 -7.70 -4.57 14.98
CA PRO A 127 -7.83 -5.79 14.18
C PRO A 127 -7.31 -5.57 12.75
N ARG A 128 -6.77 -6.62 12.14
CA ARG A 128 -6.21 -6.54 10.78
C ARG A 128 -7.26 -6.09 9.76
N GLU A 129 -8.44 -6.64 9.85
CA GLU A 129 -9.58 -6.33 8.98
C GLU A 129 -9.97 -4.86 9.10
N MET A 130 -9.92 -4.29 10.30
CA MET A 130 -10.17 -2.87 10.52
C MET A 130 -9.10 -2.00 9.86
N ILE A 131 -7.83 -2.40 9.92
CA ILE A 131 -6.75 -1.67 9.25
C ILE A 131 -6.98 -1.66 7.73
N GLU A 132 -7.38 -2.78 7.16
CA GLU A 132 -7.69 -2.90 5.73
C GLU A 132 -8.90 -2.03 5.34
N ASN A 133 -9.95 -2.01 6.16
CA ASN A 133 -11.21 -1.28 5.94
C ASN A 133 -11.27 0.11 6.61
N ALA A 134 -10.15 0.67 7.05
CA ALA A 134 -10.07 1.83 7.94
C ALA A 134 -11.08 2.96 7.66
N SER A 135 -11.23 3.38 6.39
CA SER A 135 -12.14 4.48 6.05
C SER A 135 -13.62 4.13 6.22
N LYS A 136 -14.00 2.88 5.92
CA LYS A 136 -15.37 2.38 6.08
C LYS A 136 -15.72 2.24 7.56
N ASP A 137 -14.77 1.71 8.34
CA ASP A 137 -14.99 1.46 9.76
C ASP A 137 -15.02 2.75 10.58
N VAL A 138 -14.20 3.74 10.23
CA VAL A 138 -14.29 5.08 10.84
C VAL A 138 -15.64 5.73 10.53
N ALA A 139 -16.13 5.66 9.30
CA ALA A 139 -17.44 6.20 8.94
C ALA A 139 -18.57 5.48 9.68
N GLN A 140 -18.47 4.16 9.81
CA GLN A 140 -19.43 3.36 10.58
C GLN A 140 -19.37 3.72 12.07
N TYR A 141 -18.19 3.78 12.66
CA TYR A 141 -17.99 4.20 14.04
C TYR A 141 -18.65 5.55 14.36
N LYS A 142 -18.43 6.56 13.50
CA LYS A 142 -19.03 7.89 13.68
C LYS A 142 -20.56 7.83 13.71
N ARG A 143 -21.19 7.05 12.82
CA ARG A 143 -22.65 6.85 12.81
C ARG A 143 -23.16 6.17 14.09
N TYR A 144 -22.48 5.11 14.52
CA TYR A 144 -22.87 4.41 15.76
C TYR A 144 -22.67 5.28 16.99
N LYS A 145 -21.61 6.08 17.01
CA LYS A 145 -21.34 7.02 18.11
C LYS A 145 -22.40 8.13 18.22
N GLU A 146 -22.91 8.61 17.08
CA GLU A 146 -24.02 9.58 17.06
C GLU A 146 -25.31 8.99 17.68
N VAL A 147 -25.58 7.70 17.48
CA VAL A 147 -26.81 7.06 17.96
C VAL A 147 -26.67 6.51 19.36
N LEU A 148 -25.56 5.84 19.68
CA LEU A 148 -25.34 5.07 20.90
C LEU A 148 -24.45 5.79 21.92
N GLY A 149 -23.90 6.95 21.56
CA GLY A 149 -23.09 7.79 22.45
C GLY A 149 -21.88 7.06 23.03
N ASP A 150 -21.71 7.15 24.33
CA ASP A 150 -20.55 6.59 25.02
C ASP A 150 -20.55 5.06 25.13
N TYR A 151 -21.67 4.40 24.82
CA TYR A 151 -21.74 2.94 24.84
C TYR A 151 -20.74 2.27 23.88
N ILE A 152 -20.46 2.92 22.74
CA ILE A 152 -19.49 2.44 21.74
C ILE A 152 -18.05 2.58 22.21
N GLY A 153 -17.77 3.52 23.11
CA GLY A 153 -16.43 3.82 23.59
C GLY A 153 -15.52 4.44 22.53
N SER A 154 -14.23 4.06 22.53
CA SER A 154 -13.24 4.55 21.56
C SER A 154 -13.31 3.80 20.22
N LEU A 155 -12.64 4.34 19.20
CA LEU A 155 -12.52 3.68 17.91
C LEU A 155 -11.81 2.31 18.02
N VAL A 156 -10.85 2.18 18.93
CA VAL A 156 -10.20 0.89 19.25
C VAL A 156 -11.22 -0.10 19.79
N ASN A 157 -12.04 0.31 20.77
CA ASN A 157 -13.07 -0.55 21.36
C ASN A 157 -14.09 -0.99 20.32
N PHE A 158 -14.52 -0.09 19.45
CA PHE A 158 -15.41 -0.40 18.34
C PHE A 158 -14.83 -1.48 17.41
N GLY A 159 -13.56 -1.36 17.05
CA GLY A 159 -12.87 -2.35 16.21
C GLY A 159 -12.78 -3.72 16.89
N GLN A 160 -12.41 -3.75 18.17
CA GLN A 160 -12.35 -5.00 18.94
C GLN A 160 -13.74 -5.65 19.05
N MET A 161 -14.79 -4.87 19.31
CA MET A 161 -16.16 -5.34 19.37
C MET A 161 -16.63 -5.91 18.02
N LYS A 162 -16.37 -5.20 16.95
CA LYS A 162 -16.81 -5.59 15.60
C LYS A 162 -16.15 -6.88 15.08
N TYR A 163 -14.87 -7.05 15.34
CA TYR A 163 -14.07 -8.12 14.71
C TYR A 163 -13.70 -9.26 15.66
N ASN A 164 -13.65 -9.01 16.96
CA ASN A 164 -13.19 -9.98 17.94
C ASN A 164 -14.27 -10.39 18.96
N ASP A 165 -15.40 -9.68 19.07
CA ASP A 165 -16.49 -9.97 20.01
C ASP A 165 -17.84 -10.02 19.26
N SER A 166 -18.11 -11.18 18.67
CA SER A 166 -19.31 -11.38 17.85
C SER A 166 -20.63 -11.27 18.66
N GLU A 167 -20.60 -11.52 19.94
CA GLU A 167 -21.82 -11.44 20.80
C GLU A 167 -22.18 -9.97 21.04
N LYS A 168 -21.20 -9.15 21.46
CA LYS A 168 -21.44 -7.72 21.64
C LYS A 168 -21.77 -7.03 20.31
N TRP A 169 -21.15 -7.47 19.22
CA TRP A 169 -21.45 -6.92 17.91
C TRP A 169 -22.91 -7.15 17.50
N LYS A 170 -23.46 -8.34 17.73
CA LYS A 170 -24.87 -8.68 17.44
C LYS A 170 -25.89 -7.83 18.21
N ILE A 171 -25.51 -7.31 19.38
CA ILE A 171 -26.41 -6.48 20.19
C ILE A 171 -26.56 -5.08 19.57
N ILE A 172 -25.59 -4.58 18.86
CA ILE A 172 -25.53 -3.21 18.34
C ILE A 172 -25.68 -3.13 16.82
N SER A 173 -25.55 -4.22 16.11
CA SER A 173 -25.70 -4.28 14.65
C SER A 173 -27.13 -4.65 14.26
#